data_1e7eda161397ccb402829067f28dd92e
#
_entry.id   1e7eda161397ccb402829067f28dd92e
#
_cell.length_a   1.000
_cell.length_b   1.000
_cell.length_c   1.000
_cell.angle_alpha   90.00
_cell.angle_beta   90.00
_cell.angle_gamma   90.00
#
_symmetry.space_group_name_H-M   'P 1'
#
loop_
_entity.id
_entity.type
_entity.pdbx_description
1 polymer ?
#
loop_
_entity_poly.entity_id
_entity_poly.type
_entity_poly.pdbx_seq_one_letter_code
_entity_poly.pdbx_strand_id
1 'polypeptide(L)'
;MKKISVVTATRAEYGILKPLIRRLLACEQWETQVIVTGTHLEAAFGNTVQEIEGDDVPIYRRIPILNTENDASGVDDAYAVTLTMAAALRGFGAYFREEQPDLLIILGDRTEMLAIAAAAMNAQIPIAHLHGGELTQGAVDDCVRHALTKMSYLHFASAEVYRERIVQMGEDPSRVYNVGALGVENIMNEKLMTPQELAASADFPADQPYAVVTFHPVTLEQGTCPQQEAAVRQMHELLDAMRARPDLFFLITKANSDAGGRQINELLEGETADEPNMKLVASLGMKRYLSAVKHAQFVLGNSSSGIIEAPALGVPTVNIGDRQQGRIMAKSVIGCEPERSAMIAAMDQALRLSERIRVDRQLRERLRVENPYGDGHTSEKIMAVLEQYMKLDRIDLKKKFYDLPDLQHQ
;
A
#
# COMPACT_ATOMS: atom_id res chain seq x y z
N MET A 1 -11.24 23.44 21.40
CA MET A 1 -11.56 22.43 20.35
C MET A 1 -10.48 21.39 20.40
N LYS A 2 -10.80 20.10 20.26
CA LYS A 2 -9.81 19.03 20.23
C LYS A 2 -9.02 19.05 18.94
N LYS A 3 -7.79 18.54 18.98
CA LYS A 3 -6.86 18.55 17.84
C LYS A 3 -6.51 17.12 17.41
N ILE A 4 -6.65 16.82 16.12
CA ILE A 4 -6.18 15.56 15.52
C ILE A 4 -5.06 15.88 14.55
N SER A 5 -3.87 15.37 14.81
CA SER A 5 -2.75 15.44 13.86
C SER A 5 -2.69 14.21 12.99
N VAL A 6 -2.53 14.38 11.69
CA VAL A 6 -2.28 13.28 10.73
C VAL A 6 -0.96 13.54 10.02
N VAL A 7 -0.07 12.54 10.00
CA VAL A 7 1.27 12.66 9.43
C VAL A 7 1.33 11.92 8.10
N THR A 8 1.99 12.53 7.12
CA THR A 8 2.36 11.90 5.84
C THR A 8 3.80 12.25 5.49
N ALA A 9 4.59 11.24 5.14
CA ALA A 9 6.02 11.37 4.82
C ALA A 9 6.34 11.11 3.35
N THR A 10 5.46 10.43 2.63
CA THR A 10 5.68 10.05 1.23
C THR A 10 4.42 10.19 0.39
N ARG A 11 4.62 10.35 -0.93
CA ARG A 11 3.53 10.36 -1.91
C ARG A 11 2.59 9.15 -1.79
N ALA A 12 3.16 7.97 -1.58
CA ALA A 12 2.39 6.73 -1.45
C ALA A 12 1.47 6.75 -0.23
N GLU A 13 1.98 7.21 0.92
CA GLU A 13 1.17 7.36 2.14
C GLU A 13 0.08 8.40 1.98
N TYR A 14 0.40 9.57 1.40
CA TYR A 14 -0.59 10.61 1.14
C TYR A 14 -1.71 10.10 0.24
N GLY A 15 -1.36 9.40 -0.84
CA GLY A 15 -2.34 8.81 -1.74
C GLY A 15 -3.31 7.88 -1.02
N ILE A 16 -2.82 7.07 -0.07
CA ILE A 16 -3.65 6.19 0.75
C ILE A 16 -4.48 6.99 1.77
N LEU A 17 -3.90 7.97 2.45
CA LEU A 17 -4.53 8.76 3.51
C LEU A 17 -5.56 9.78 3.00
N LYS A 18 -5.50 10.16 1.74
CA LYS A 18 -6.29 11.25 1.14
C LYS A 18 -7.80 11.19 1.45
N PRO A 19 -8.52 10.06 1.34
CA PRO A 19 -9.93 9.99 1.71
C PRO A 19 -10.18 10.33 3.18
N LEU A 20 -9.35 9.79 4.06
CA LEU A 20 -9.44 10.04 5.50
C LEU A 20 -9.13 11.52 5.83
N ILE A 21 -8.06 12.08 5.26
CA ILE A 21 -7.70 13.49 5.45
C ILE A 21 -8.84 14.42 5.06
N ARG A 22 -9.48 14.17 3.91
CA ARG A 22 -10.62 14.97 3.45
C ARG A 22 -11.81 14.91 4.40
N ARG A 23 -12.13 13.73 4.94
CA ARG A 23 -13.22 13.59 5.93
C ARG A 23 -12.86 14.25 7.27
N LEU A 24 -11.61 14.11 7.72
CA LEU A 24 -11.14 14.78 8.93
C LEU A 24 -11.24 16.30 8.82
N LEU A 25 -10.82 16.88 7.70
CA LEU A 25 -10.89 18.32 7.44
C LEU A 25 -12.33 18.83 7.29
N ALA A 26 -13.26 18.01 6.80
CA ALA A 26 -14.67 18.37 6.69
C ALA A 26 -15.42 18.28 8.02
N CYS A 27 -14.82 17.73 9.07
CA CYS A 27 -15.45 17.58 10.39
C CYS A 27 -15.22 18.83 11.26
N GLU A 28 -16.30 19.48 11.67
CA GLU A 28 -16.26 20.69 12.51
C GLU A 28 -16.09 20.38 14.02
N GLN A 29 -16.08 19.11 14.44
CA GLN A 29 -16.00 18.74 15.86
C GLN A 29 -14.59 18.86 16.45
N TRP A 30 -13.56 18.91 15.61
CA TRP A 30 -12.15 19.05 15.98
C TRP A 30 -11.36 19.84 14.94
N GLU A 31 -10.17 20.27 15.33
CA GLU A 31 -9.17 20.86 14.43
C GLU A 31 -8.29 19.75 13.84
N THR A 32 -8.28 19.63 12.52
CA THR A 32 -7.41 18.68 11.81
C THR A 32 -6.10 19.35 11.41
N GLN A 33 -4.99 18.79 11.86
CA GLN A 33 -3.64 19.28 11.60
C GLN A 33 -2.92 18.29 10.66
N VAL A 34 -2.77 18.65 9.39
CA VAL A 34 -2.01 17.85 8.41
C VAL A 34 -0.54 18.22 8.51
N ILE A 35 0.29 17.25 8.91
CA ILE A 35 1.73 17.42 9.07
C ILE A 35 2.45 16.71 7.92
N VAL A 36 3.21 17.48 7.16
CA VAL A 36 3.96 16.97 6.00
C VAL A 36 5.43 16.88 6.37
N THR A 37 6.05 15.75 6.05
CA THR A 37 7.46 15.47 6.38
C THR A 37 8.10 14.56 5.32
N GLY A 38 9.30 14.09 5.57
CA GLY A 38 10.01 13.10 4.76
C GLY A 38 10.23 13.54 3.31
N THR A 39 10.08 12.58 2.40
CA THR A 39 10.35 12.78 0.96
C THR A 39 9.41 13.79 0.28
N HIS A 40 8.29 14.13 0.90
CA HIS A 40 7.41 15.18 0.39
C HIS A 40 8.11 16.55 0.25
N LEU A 41 9.05 16.83 1.14
CA LEU A 41 9.72 18.14 1.25
C LEU A 41 11.03 18.22 0.46
N GLU A 42 11.39 17.15 -0.26
CA GLU A 42 12.69 17.02 -0.92
C GLU A 42 12.58 17.10 -2.44
N ALA A 43 13.35 17.99 -3.03
CA ALA A 43 13.39 18.15 -4.49
C ALA A 43 13.90 16.90 -5.21
N ALA A 44 14.84 16.17 -4.62
CA ALA A 44 15.37 14.90 -5.15
C ALA A 44 14.31 13.83 -5.33
N PHE A 45 13.22 13.87 -4.53
CA PHE A 45 12.09 12.97 -4.60
C PHE A 45 10.84 13.57 -5.28
N GLY A 46 11.04 14.65 -6.07
CA GLY A 46 9.99 15.27 -6.89
C GLY A 46 9.12 16.29 -6.15
N ASN A 47 9.48 16.70 -4.94
CA ASN A 47 8.80 17.76 -4.18
C ASN A 47 7.28 17.55 -4.10
N THR A 48 6.87 16.33 -3.74
CA THR A 48 5.48 15.85 -3.84
C THR A 48 4.51 16.54 -2.87
N VAL A 49 4.99 17.47 -2.04
CA VAL A 49 4.15 18.41 -1.27
C VAL A 49 3.23 19.21 -2.20
N GLN A 50 3.63 19.47 -3.44
CA GLN A 50 2.82 20.17 -4.44
C GLN A 50 1.54 19.40 -4.81
N GLU A 51 1.54 18.06 -4.71
CA GLU A 51 0.32 17.26 -4.91
C GLU A 51 -0.69 17.51 -3.77
N ILE A 52 -0.21 17.67 -2.54
CA ILE A 52 -1.04 17.96 -1.37
C ILE A 52 -1.65 19.36 -1.50
N GLU A 53 -0.84 20.34 -1.90
CA GLU A 53 -1.28 21.71 -2.16
C GLU A 53 -2.27 21.80 -3.34
N GLY A 54 -2.01 21.04 -4.41
CA GLY A 54 -2.88 20.95 -5.58
C GLY A 54 -4.24 20.26 -5.31
N ASP A 55 -4.34 19.52 -4.22
CA ASP A 55 -5.58 18.91 -3.72
C ASP A 55 -6.38 19.82 -2.77
N ASP A 56 -5.95 21.08 -2.59
CA ASP A 56 -6.52 22.08 -1.67
C ASP A 56 -6.53 21.59 -0.20
N VAL A 57 -5.56 20.73 0.18
CA VAL A 57 -5.40 20.26 1.55
C VAL A 57 -4.55 21.26 2.35
N PRO A 58 -5.11 21.89 3.41
CA PRO A 58 -4.36 22.84 4.22
C PRO A 58 -3.25 22.11 5.00
N ILE A 59 -2.01 22.47 4.73
CA ILE A 59 -0.85 21.94 5.44
C ILE A 59 -0.65 22.77 6.70
N TYR A 60 -0.84 22.14 7.87
CA TYR A 60 -0.68 22.80 9.16
C TYR A 60 0.80 23.08 9.47
N ARG A 61 1.67 22.07 9.24
CA ARG A 61 3.12 22.22 9.46
C ARG A 61 3.93 21.34 8.50
N ARG A 62 5.08 21.89 8.07
CA ARG A 62 6.13 21.14 7.37
C ARG A 62 7.28 20.91 8.35
N ILE A 63 7.68 19.64 8.53
CA ILE A 63 8.77 19.24 9.43
C ILE A 63 9.81 18.48 8.58
N PRO A 64 10.89 19.13 8.11
CA PRO A 64 11.93 18.46 7.37
C PRO A 64 12.71 17.51 8.29
N ILE A 65 12.97 16.30 7.82
CA ILE A 65 13.68 15.26 8.56
C ILE A 65 14.81 14.62 7.77
N LEU A 66 14.84 14.79 6.43
CA LEU A 66 15.92 14.29 5.60
C LEU A 66 17.09 15.26 5.66
N ASN A 67 18.29 14.74 5.78
CA ASN A 67 19.52 15.54 5.84
C ASN A 67 20.24 15.46 4.48
N THR A 68 19.84 16.34 3.55
CA THR A 68 20.37 16.37 2.19
C THR A 68 21.73 17.06 2.07
N GLU A 69 22.20 17.77 3.12
CA GLU A 69 23.43 18.55 3.06
C GLU A 69 24.72 17.72 3.18
N ASN A 70 24.66 16.49 3.70
CA ASN A 70 25.82 15.63 3.94
C ASN A 70 25.93 14.39 3.04
N ASP A 71 25.00 14.20 2.12
CA ASP A 71 24.98 12.99 1.29
C ASP A 71 25.57 13.20 -0.11
N ALA A 72 26.85 13.58 -0.14
CA ALA A 72 27.63 13.63 -1.39
C ALA A 72 27.88 12.24 -1.99
N SER A 73 27.53 11.15 -1.29
CA SER A 73 27.74 9.77 -1.72
C SER A 73 26.55 9.19 -2.50
N GLY A 74 25.34 9.77 -2.35
CA GLY A 74 24.11 9.25 -3.00
C GLY A 74 23.75 7.83 -2.57
N VAL A 75 24.29 7.34 -1.45
CA VAL A 75 24.03 6.00 -0.93
C VAL A 75 23.07 6.12 0.24
N ASP A 76 21.89 5.55 0.11
CA ASP A 76 20.99 5.25 1.23
C ASP A 76 21.66 4.20 2.13
N ASP A 77 22.48 4.66 3.06
CA ASP A 77 23.10 3.78 4.05
C ASP A 77 22.28 3.76 5.37
N ALA A 78 22.54 2.77 6.20
CA ALA A 78 21.87 2.60 7.48
C ALA A 78 22.07 3.80 8.43
N TYR A 79 23.15 4.57 8.25
CA TYR A 79 23.43 5.75 9.03
C TYR A 79 22.56 6.95 8.61
N ALA A 80 22.30 7.12 7.32
CA ALA A 80 21.38 8.14 6.81
C ALA A 80 19.96 7.92 7.35
N VAL A 81 19.48 6.66 7.38
CA VAL A 81 18.20 6.30 8.01
C VAL A 81 18.21 6.67 9.50
N THR A 82 19.29 6.39 10.21
CA THR A 82 19.44 6.72 11.64
C THR A 82 19.38 8.24 11.86
N LEU A 83 20.03 9.04 11.02
CA LEU A 83 19.99 10.50 11.10
C LEU A 83 18.59 11.05 10.82
N THR A 84 17.89 10.49 9.84
CA THR A 84 16.49 10.81 9.53
C THR A 84 15.58 10.56 10.73
N MET A 85 15.73 9.42 11.39
CA MET A 85 14.99 9.10 12.62
C MET A 85 15.32 10.07 13.77
N ALA A 86 16.58 10.44 13.95
CA ALA A 86 16.99 11.40 14.97
C ALA A 86 16.41 12.80 14.70
N ALA A 87 16.39 13.25 13.44
CA ALA A 87 15.78 14.51 13.03
C ALA A 87 14.24 14.48 13.26
N ALA A 88 13.58 13.36 12.91
CA ALA A 88 12.17 13.17 13.14
C ALA A 88 11.82 13.23 14.64
N LEU A 89 12.57 12.51 15.48
CA LEU A 89 12.37 12.53 16.94
C LEU A 89 12.48 13.94 17.51
N ARG A 90 13.48 14.70 17.09
CA ARG A 90 13.70 16.09 17.53
C ARG A 90 12.61 17.03 17.02
N GLY A 91 12.30 16.99 15.72
CA GLY A 91 11.33 17.88 15.07
C GLY A 91 9.91 17.67 15.61
N PHE A 92 9.48 16.42 15.70
CA PHE A 92 8.16 16.08 16.23
C PHE A 92 8.08 16.25 17.76
N GLY A 93 9.17 16.01 18.50
CA GLY A 93 9.21 16.32 19.93
C GLY A 93 9.00 17.82 20.21
N ALA A 94 9.55 18.71 19.39
CA ALA A 94 9.28 20.15 19.49
C ALA A 94 7.83 20.48 19.12
N TYR A 95 7.32 19.91 18.03
CA TYR A 95 5.93 20.08 17.60
C TYR A 95 4.92 19.63 18.68
N PHE A 96 5.07 18.44 19.26
CA PHE A 96 4.18 17.92 20.27
C PHE A 96 4.22 18.72 21.58
N ARG A 97 5.37 19.27 21.94
CA ARG A 97 5.48 20.19 23.10
C ARG A 97 4.68 21.49 22.90
N GLU A 98 4.67 22.00 21.65
CA GLU A 98 3.98 23.24 21.30
C GLU A 98 2.47 23.04 21.15
N GLU A 99 2.06 22.03 20.35
CA GLU A 99 0.68 21.87 19.90
C GLU A 99 -0.16 20.96 20.78
N GLN A 100 0.45 19.94 21.40
CA GLN A 100 -0.22 18.95 22.25
C GLN A 100 -1.53 18.39 21.65
N PRO A 101 -1.51 17.76 20.47
CA PRO A 101 -2.72 17.20 19.87
C PRO A 101 -3.34 16.13 20.77
N ASP A 102 -4.67 16.01 20.71
CA ASP A 102 -5.42 15.00 21.46
C ASP A 102 -5.28 13.59 20.86
N LEU A 103 -4.92 13.51 19.58
CA LEU A 103 -4.68 12.25 18.86
C LEU A 103 -3.70 12.47 17.71
N LEU A 104 -2.80 11.50 17.53
CA LEU A 104 -1.91 11.41 16.37
C LEU A 104 -2.35 10.22 15.51
N ILE A 105 -2.53 10.43 14.21
CA ILE A 105 -2.80 9.38 13.22
C ILE A 105 -1.52 9.13 12.42
N ILE A 106 -1.09 7.87 12.37
CA ILE A 106 0.04 7.38 11.55
C ILE A 106 -0.36 6.17 10.71
N LEU A 107 0.29 6.00 9.57
CA LEU A 107 0.05 4.90 8.65
C LEU A 107 1.30 4.02 8.50
N GLY A 108 1.10 2.72 8.50
CA GLY A 108 2.06 1.74 7.99
C GLY A 108 3.24 1.47 8.92
N ASP A 109 4.43 1.47 8.36
CA ASP A 109 5.60 0.78 8.91
C ASP A 109 6.94 1.45 8.56
N ARG A 110 6.90 2.71 8.17
CA ARG A 110 8.13 3.42 7.81
C ARG A 110 8.96 3.77 9.05
N THR A 111 10.27 3.74 8.90
CA THR A 111 11.22 3.96 9.99
C THR A 111 11.08 5.34 10.65
N GLU A 112 10.81 6.38 9.88
CA GLU A 112 10.54 7.72 10.42
C GLU A 112 9.29 7.75 11.30
N MET A 113 8.26 6.95 11.00
CA MET A 113 7.05 6.86 11.83
C MET A 113 7.36 6.26 13.21
N LEU A 114 8.34 5.36 13.33
CA LEU A 114 8.80 4.84 14.62
C LEU A 114 9.38 5.97 15.51
N ALA A 115 10.17 6.85 14.95
CA ALA A 115 10.72 8.01 15.66
C ALA A 115 9.62 9.01 16.06
N ILE A 116 8.66 9.26 15.18
CA ILE A 116 7.51 10.13 15.43
C ILE A 116 6.64 9.54 16.55
N ALA A 117 6.36 8.24 16.52
CA ALA A 117 5.60 7.56 17.57
C ALA A 117 6.33 7.59 18.92
N ALA A 118 7.66 7.46 18.94
CA ALA A 118 8.45 7.61 20.16
C ALA A 118 8.34 9.03 20.75
N ALA A 119 8.38 10.06 19.91
CA ALA A 119 8.17 11.43 20.34
C ALA A 119 6.75 11.65 20.91
N ALA A 120 5.71 11.09 20.26
CA ALA A 120 4.32 11.17 20.71
C ALA A 120 4.12 10.44 22.05
N MET A 121 4.71 9.25 22.22
CA MET A 121 4.68 8.49 23.47
C MET A 121 5.29 9.29 24.63
N ASN A 122 6.46 9.91 24.41
CA ASN A 122 7.11 10.77 25.40
C ASN A 122 6.25 11.99 25.78
N ALA A 123 5.51 12.54 24.81
CA ALA A 123 4.59 13.65 25.01
C ALA A 123 3.21 13.21 25.56
N GLN A 124 2.99 11.91 25.80
CA GLN A 124 1.73 11.33 26.23
C GLN A 124 0.56 11.61 25.28
N ILE A 125 0.82 11.60 23.97
CA ILE A 125 -0.18 11.77 22.93
C ILE A 125 -0.65 10.38 22.49
N PRO A 126 -1.96 10.08 22.54
CA PRO A 126 -2.49 8.83 22.01
C PRO A 126 -2.26 8.72 20.51
N ILE A 127 -1.90 7.51 20.06
CA ILE A 127 -1.63 7.21 18.66
C ILE A 127 -2.71 6.30 18.11
N ALA A 128 -3.24 6.63 16.93
CA ALA A 128 -4.06 5.78 16.10
C ALA A 128 -3.22 5.25 14.94
N HIS A 129 -2.98 3.94 14.91
CA HIS A 129 -2.15 3.28 13.91
C HIS A 129 -3.02 2.61 12.84
N LEU A 130 -2.83 3.01 11.61
CA LEU A 130 -3.48 2.46 10.43
C LEU A 130 -2.60 1.36 9.82
N HIS A 131 -3.20 0.27 9.35
CA HIS A 131 -2.54 -0.86 8.70
C HIS A 131 -1.54 -1.62 9.60
N GLY A 132 -1.76 -1.62 10.92
CA GLY A 132 -1.06 -2.51 11.84
C GLY A 132 -1.42 -3.99 11.62
N GLY A 133 -0.56 -4.91 12.10
CA GLY A 133 -0.80 -6.36 12.07
C GLY A 133 -0.56 -7.05 10.73
N GLU A 134 -0.26 -6.31 9.66
CA GLU A 134 0.16 -6.87 8.38
C GLU A 134 1.54 -7.55 8.50
N LEU A 135 1.86 -8.43 7.58
CA LEU A 135 3.18 -9.08 7.49
C LEU A 135 3.90 -8.67 6.20
N THR A 136 5.19 -8.49 6.33
CA THR A 136 6.13 -8.37 5.20
C THR A 136 7.36 -9.21 5.56
N GLN A 137 7.23 -10.52 5.42
CA GLN A 137 8.27 -11.46 5.86
C GLN A 137 9.62 -11.12 5.23
N GLY A 138 10.66 -11.04 6.08
CA GLY A 138 12.03 -10.75 5.64
C GLY A 138 12.35 -9.26 5.43
N ALA A 139 11.43 -8.33 5.71
CA ALA A 139 11.68 -6.90 5.68
C ALA A 139 11.82 -6.32 7.10
N VAL A 140 12.64 -5.27 7.24
CA VAL A 140 12.76 -4.48 8.49
C VAL A 140 11.42 -3.84 8.88
N ASP A 141 10.60 -3.54 7.88
CA ASP A 141 9.26 -2.96 8.02
C ASP A 141 8.37 -3.74 8.99
N ASP A 142 8.50 -5.07 9.04
CA ASP A 142 7.73 -5.92 9.94
C ASP A 142 8.00 -5.58 11.42
N CYS A 143 9.28 -5.42 11.78
CA CYS A 143 9.68 -5.02 13.13
C CYS A 143 9.16 -3.63 13.47
N VAL A 144 9.28 -2.67 12.54
CA VAL A 144 8.79 -1.30 12.71
C VAL A 144 7.27 -1.30 12.91
N ARG A 145 6.52 -2.00 12.06
CA ARG A 145 5.06 -2.10 12.13
C ARG A 145 4.58 -2.65 13.46
N HIS A 146 5.21 -3.72 13.94
CA HIS A 146 4.82 -4.32 15.22
C HIS A 146 5.21 -3.46 16.41
N ALA A 147 6.34 -2.75 16.36
CA ALA A 147 6.71 -1.76 17.36
C ALA A 147 5.68 -0.60 17.40
N LEU A 148 5.31 -0.05 16.26
CA LEU A 148 4.27 0.99 16.14
C LEU A 148 2.93 0.52 16.70
N THR A 149 2.53 -0.72 16.43
CA THR A 149 1.34 -1.33 17.01
C THR A 149 1.41 -1.29 18.54
N LYS A 150 2.54 -1.71 19.14
CA LYS A 150 2.68 -1.71 20.60
C LYS A 150 2.71 -0.31 21.22
N MET A 151 3.19 0.69 20.51
CA MET A 151 3.20 2.09 20.94
C MET A 151 1.84 2.78 20.81
N SER A 152 0.95 2.25 19.98
CA SER A 152 -0.34 2.87 19.64
C SER A 152 -1.46 2.51 20.63
N TYR A 153 -2.46 3.36 20.72
CA TYR A 153 -3.64 3.18 21.57
C TYR A 153 -4.85 2.66 20.79
N LEU A 154 -5.09 3.19 19.60
CA LEU A 154 -6.12 2.76 18.67
C LEU A 154 -5.49 2.06 17.46
N HIS A 155 -6.16 1.03 16.96
CA HIS A 155 -5.66 0.22 15.87
C HIS A 155 -6.73 0.04 14.80
N PHE A 156 -6.40 0.40 13.56
CA PHE A 156 -7.26 0.29 12.39
C PHE A 156 -6.63 -0.68 11.40
N ALA A 157 -7.00 -1.95 11.51
CA ALA A 157 -6.51 -3.02 10.66
C ALA A 157 -7.22 -3.02 9.31
N SER A 158 -6.49 -3.38 8.26
CA SER A 158 -7.01 -3.47 6.88
C SER A 158 -7.77 -4.76 6.60
N ALA A 159 -7.66 -5.79 7.47
CA ALA A 159 -8.37 -7.06 7.35
C ALA A 159 -8.52 -7.73 8.72
N GLU A 160 -9.46 -8.72 8.81
CA GLU A 160 -9.77 -9.36 10.09
C GLU A 160 -8.57 -10.15 10.67
N VAL A 161 -7.83 -10.88 9.85
CA VAL A 161 -6.65 -11.60 10.35
C VAL A 161 -5.57 -10.68 10.89
N TYR A 162 -5.48 -9.46 10.38
CA TYR A 162 -4.55 -8.45 10.90
C TYR A 162 -5.06 -7.87 12.22
N ARG A 163 -6.38 -7.70 12.35
CA ARG A 163 -7.01 -7.37 13.63
C ARG A 163 -6.72 -8.42 14.69
N GLU A 164 -6.93 -9.70 14.37
CA GLU A 164 -6.63 -10.82 15.27
C GLU A 164 -5.16 -10.85 15.69
N ARG A 165 -4.24 -10.60 14.76
CA ARG A 165 -2.81 -10.54 15.06
C ARG A 165 -2.45 -9.40 16.00
N ILE A 166 -3.07 -8.23 15.87
CA ILE A 166 -2.88 -7.12 16.81
C ILE A 166 -3.36 -7.54 18.22
N VAL A 167 -4.50 -8.21 18.31
CA VAL A 167 -4.99 -8.76 19.59
C VAL A 167 -4.02 -9.81 20.16
N GLN A 168 -3.48 -10.69 19.30
CA GLN A 168 -2.45 -11.67 19.69
C GLN A 168 -1.19 -11.02 20.26
N MET A 169 -0.87 -9.80 19.83
CA MET A 169 0.25 -9.01 20.37
C MET A 169 -0.08 -8.36 21.74
N GLY A 170 -1.22 -8.66 22.34
CA GLY A 170 -1.63 -8.19 23.65
C GLY A 170 -2.36 -6.83 23.64
N GLU A 171 -2.91 -6.41 22.51
CA GLU A 171 -3.76 -5.23 22.41
C GLU A 171 -5.22 -5.60 22.70
N ASP A 172 -5.91 -4.76 23.47
CA ASP A 172 -7.31 -4.97 23.88
C ASP A 172 -8.24 -4.97 22.64
N PRO A 173 -9.03 -6.03 22.40
CA PRO A 173 -9.93 -6.14 21.25
C PRO A 173 -10.89 -4.96 21.09
N SER A 174 -11.26 -4.28 22.18
CA SER A 174 -12.16 -3.11 22.16
C SER A 174 -11.55 -1.88 21.49
N ARG A 175 -10.24 -1.88 21.24
CA ARG A 175 -9.48 -0.79 20.60
C ARG A 175 -8.90 -1.19 19.25
N VAL A 176 -9.22 -2.41 18.77
CA VAL A 176 -8.73 -2.94 17.50
C VAL A 176 -9.90 -3.13 16.56
N TYR A 177 -9.92 -2.37 15.47
CA TYR A 177 -11.03 -2.32 14.51
C TYR A 177 -10.58 -2.82 13.14
N ASN A 178 -11.34 -3.73 12.56
CA ASN A 178 -11.21 -4.07 11.15
C ASN A 178 -12.03 -3.06 10.34
N VAL A 179 -11.35 -2.14 9.67
CA VAL A 179 -11.99 -1.08 8.89
C VAL A 179 -11.85 -1.27 7.37
N GLY A 180 -11.00 -2.21 6.94
CA GLY A 180 -10.61 -2.36 5.55
C GLY A 180 -9.41 -1.46 5.17
N ALA A 181 -8.92 -1.60 3.95
CA ALA A 181 -7.80 -0.83 3.43
C ALA A 181 -8.26 0.49 2.81
N LEU A 182 -7.65 1.62 3.21
CA LEU A 182 -7.92 2.93 2.62
C LEU A 182 -7.63 2.99 1.11
N GLY A 183 -6.67 2.20 0.63
CA GLY A 183 -6.40 2.07 -0.80
C GLY A 183 -7.60 1.56 -1.60
N VAL A 184 -8.40 0.66 -1.02
CA VAL A 184 -9.64 0.16 -1.65
C VAL A 184 -10.68 1.27 -1.77
N GLU A 185 -10.81 2.13 -0.76
CA GLU A 185 -11.72 3.29 -0.82
C GLU A 185 -11.31 4.28 -1.92
N ASN A 186 -10.01 4.55 -2.08
CA ASN A 186 -9.51 5.38 -3.18
C ASN A 186 -9.95 4.83 -4.54
N ILE A 187 -9.80 3.51 -4.74
CA ILE A 187 -10.16 2.85 -5.98
C ILE A 187 -11.66 2.99 -6.28
N MET A 188 -12.49 2.79 -5.26
CA MET A 188 -13.94 2.84 -5.39
C MET A 188 -14.47 4.26 -5.66
N ASN A 189 -13.77 5.28 -5.17
CA ASN A 189 -14.15 6.68 -5.31
C ASN A 189 -13.50 7.37 -6.52
N GLU A 190 -12.49 6.76 -7.14
CA GLU A 190 -11.82 7.35 -8.30
C GLU A 190 -12.71 7.29 -9.55
N LYS A 191 -12.86 8.43 -10.23
CA LYS A 191 -13.51 8.47 -11.54
C LYS A 191 -12.58 7.89 -12.59
N LEU A 192 -12.72 6.59 -12.81
CA LEU A 192 -11.92 5.86 -13.80
C LEU A 192 -12.24 6.26 -15.22
N MET A 193 -11.25 6.12 -16.09
CA MET A 193 -11.36 6.41 -17.53
C MET A 193 -12.17 5.33 -18.24
N THR A 194 -12.86 5.70 -19.30
CA THR A 194 -13.42 4.74 -20.25
C THR A 194 -12.32 4.05 -21.05
N PRO A 195 -12.59 2.88 -21.68
CA PRO A 195 -11.60 2.22 -22.55
C PRO A 195 -11.08 3.14 -23.65
N GLN A 196 -11.92 4.01 -24.24
CA GLN A 196 -11.54 4.95 -25.29
C GLN A 196 -10.59 6.04 -24.78
N GLU A 197 -10.91 6.64 -23.62
CA GLU A 197 -10.03 7.64 -22.98
C GLU A 197 -8.69 7.01 -22.59
N LEU A 198 -8.72 5.78 -22.09
CA LEU A 198 -7.52 5.03 -21.70
C LEU A 198 -6.65 4.73 -22.92
N ALA A 199 -7.23 4.19 -24.01
CA ALA A 199 -6.54 3.91 -25.26
C ALA A 199 -5.83 5.15 -25.80
N ALA A 200 -6.53 6.29 -25.86
CA ALA A 200 -5.97 7.56 -26.32
C ALA A 200 -4.83 8.08 -25.42
N SER A 201 -4.92 7.85 -24.08
CA SER A 201 -3.96 8.40 -23.12
C SER A 201 -2.70 7.56 -22.91
N ALA A 202 -2.77 6.25 -23.22
CA ALA A 202 -1.68 5.28 -22.99
C ALA A 202 -1.19 4.63 -24.29
N ASP A 203 -1.74 5.02 -25.42
CA ASP A 203 -1.34 4.58 -26.77
C ASP A 203 -1.25 3.04 -26.87
N PHE A 204 -2.36 2.35 -26.56
CA PHE A 204 -2.49 0.90 -26.72
C PHE A 204 -3.94 0.51 -27.09
N PRO A 205 -4.17 -0.65 -27.68
CA PRO A 205 -5.50 -1.08 -28.15
C PRO A 205 -6.35 -1.59 -26.98
N ALA A 206 -6.94 -0.66 -26.20
CA ALA A 206 -7.78 -1.00 -25.03
C ALA A 206 -9.15 -1.61 -25.39
N ASP A 207 -9.48 -1.71 -26.65
CA ASP A 207 -10.67 -2.39 -27.21
C ASP A 207 -10.46 -3.90 -27.44
N GLN A 208 -9.20 -4.36 -27.41
CA GLN A 208 -8.84 -5.78 -27.47
C GLN A 208 -8.79 -6.39 -26.07
N PRO A 209 -8.94 -7.74 -25.95
CA PRO A 209 -8.67 -8.44 -24.70
C PRO A 209 -7.21 -8.24 -24.26
N TYR A 210 -6.97 -7.70 -23.06
CA TYR A 210 -5.62 -7.47 -22.57
C TYR A 210 -5.47 -7.82 -21.08
N ALA A 211 -4.22 -8.04 -20.67
CA ALA A 211 -3.81 -8.14 -19.28
C ALA A 211 -2.89 -6.99 -18.89
N VAL A 212 -2.97 -6.53 -17.64
CA VAL A 212 -1.99 -5.59 -17.06
C VAL A 212 -0.90 -6.40 -16.38
N VAL A 213 0.36 -6.12 -16.72
CA VAL A 213 1.52 -6.87 -16.22
C VAL A 213 2.40 -5.97 -15.37
N THR A 214 2.70 -6.41 -14.14
CA THR A 214 3.65 -5.74 -13.25
C THR A 214 4.45 -6.78 -12.50
N PHE A 215 5.74 -6.89 -12.81
CA PHE A 215 6.64 -7.85 -12.17
C PHE A 215 7.83 -7.12 -11.54
N HIS A 216 8.12 -7.44 -10.27
CA HIS A 216 9.22 -6.89 -9.51
C HIS A 216 10.23 -7.99 -9.16
N PRO A 217 11.54 -7.68 -9.06
CA PRO A 217 12.51 -8.66 -8.59
C PRO A 217 12.18 -9.11 -7.16
N VAL A 218 12.46 -10.38 -6.87
CA VAL A 218 12.37 -10.94 -5.50
C VAL A 218 13.72 -10.80 -4.83
N THR A 219 13.80 -10.01 -3.76
CA THR A 219 15.06 -9.59 -3.16
C THR A 219 15.63 -10.59 -2.13
N LEU A 220 14.88 -11.63 -1.74
CA LEU A 220 15.24 -12.56 -0.68
C LEU A 220 15.06 -14.05 -1.05
N GLU A 221 15.22 -14.43 -2.33
CA GLU A 221 15.25 -15.86 -2.67
C GLU A 221 16.44 -16.56 -2.00
N GLN A 222 16.14 -17.53 -1.15
CA GLN A 222 17.13 -18.45 -0.62
C GLN A 222 17.44 -19.52 -1.69
N GLY A 223 18.53 -19.35 -2.42
CA GLY A 223 18.95 -20.30 -3.46
C GLY A 223 20.44 -20.26 -3.74
N THR A 224 20.93 -21.26 -4.45
CA THR A 224 22.34 -21.39 -4.86
C THR A 224 22.75 -20.47 -6.01
N CYS A 225 21.80 -19.78 -6.65
CA CYS A 225 22.04 -18.78 -7.69
C CYS A 225 22.03 -17.35 -7.12
N PRO A 226 22.86 -16.43 -7.65
CA PRO A 226 22.74 -15.03 -7.34
C PRO A 226 21.30 -14.53 -7.58
N GLN A 227 20.76 -13.75 -6.64
CA GLN A 227 19.37 -13.26 -6.67
C GLN A 227 18.98 -12.58 -8.00
N GLN A 228 19.93 -11.89 -8.63
CA GLN A 228 19.73 -11.24 -9.92
C GLN A 228 19.51 -12.24 -11.06
N GLU A 229 20.19 -13.37 -11.05
CA GLU A 229 20.02 -14.42 -12.08
C GLU A 229 18.66 -15.11 -11.96
N ALA A 230 18.15 -15.31 -10.73
CA ALA A 230 16.83 -15.87 -10.51
C ALA A 230 15.72 -14.94 -11.04
N ALA A 231 15.80 -13.64 -10.75
CA ALA A 231 14.83 -12.66 -11.24
C ALA A 231 14.81 -12.54 -12.77
N VAL A 232 15.99 -12.57 -13.40
CA VAL A 232 16.13 -12.57 -14.87
C VAL A 232 15.52 -13.83 -15.48
N ARG A 233 15.80 -15.00 -14.91
CA ARG A 233 15.20 -16.27 -15.36
C ARG A 233 13.68 -16.24 -15.27
N GLN A 234 13.12 -15.80 -14.13
CA GLN A 234 11.67 -15.69 -13.96
C GLN A 234 11.04 -14.71 -14.95
N MET A 235 11.76 -13.62 -15.30
CA MET A 235 11.29 -12.68 -16.32
C MET A 235 11.27 -13.32 -17.71
N HIS A 236 12.27 -14.12 -18.09
CA HIS A 236 12.24 -14.86 -19.36
C HIS A 236 11.08 -15.85 -19.42
N GLU A 237 10.84 -16.61 -18.35
CA GLU A 237 9.68 -17.51 -18.26
C GLU A 237 8.35 -16.75 -18.44
N LEU A 238 8.23 -15.54 -17.86
CA LEU A 238 7.06 -14.69 -18.01
C LEU A 238 6.91 -14.18 -19.45
N LEU A 239 7.97 -13.70 -20.08
CA LEU A 239 7.97 -13.26 -21.47
C LEU A 239 7.58 -14.40 -22.42
N ASP A 240 8.11 -15.59 -22.21
CA ASP A 240 7.78 -16.77 -23.01
C ASP A 240 6.34 -17.24 -22.79
N ALA A 241 5.79 -17.08 -21.57
CA ALA A 241 4.39 -17.35 -21.29
C ALA A 241 3.46 -16.35 -22.01
N MET A 242 3.84 -15.06 -22.06
CA MET A 242 3.09 -14.03 -22.80
C MET A 242 3.15 -14.25 -24.32
N ARG A 243 4.31 -14.60 -24.88
CA ARG A 243 4.47 -14.95 -26.31
C ARG A 243 3.59 -16.13 -26.73
N ALA A 244 3.35 -17.06 -25.81
CA ALA A 244 2.48 -18.21 -26.07
C ALA A 244 0.99 -17.83 -26.15
N ARG A 245 0.63 -16.56 -25.91
CA ARG A 245 -0.75 -16.05 -25.91
C ARG A 245 -0.94 -14.87 -26.88
N PRO A 246 -0.83 -15.11 -28.19
CA PRO A 246 -1.02 -14.08 -29.21
C PRO A 246 -2.47 -13.56 -29.29
N ASP A 247 -3.41 -14.23 -28.64
CA ASP A 247 -4.82 -13.85 -28.49
C ASP A 247 -5.04 -12.74 -27.44
N LEU A 248 -4.01 -12.39 -26.65
CA LEU A 248 -4.04 -11.35 -25.62
C LEU A 248 -3.04 -10.24 -25.92
N PHE A 249 -3.41 -9.03 -25.57
CA PHE A 249 -2.48 -7.92 -25.49
C PHE A 249 -1.94 -7.77 -24.06
N PHE A 250 -0.68 -7.42 -23.87
CA PHE A 250 -0.05 -7.24 -22.56
C PHE A 250 0.42 -5.80 -22.39
N LEU A 251 -0.24 -5.07 -21.47
CA LEU A 251 0.17 -3.74 -21.05
C LEU A 251 1.11 -3.87 -19.85
N ILE A 252 2.40 -3.69 -20.08
CA ILE A 252 3.46 -3.97 -19.11
C ILE A 252 3.93 -2.67 -18.48
N THR A 253 4.00 -2.61 -17.16
CA THR A 253 4.62 -1.50 -16.41
C THR A 253 6.03 -1.89 -15.97
N LYS A 254 6.96 -0.93 -15.97
CA LYS A 254 8.32 -1.16 -15.47
C LYS A 254 8.32 -1.55 -13.99
N ALA A 255 9.32 -2.34 -13.60
CA ALA A 255 9.61 -2.63 -12.20
C ALA A 255 9.99 -1.34 -11.45
N ASN A 256 9.78 -1.35 -10.12
CA ASN A 256 10.20 -0.28 -9.23
C ASN A 256 11.75 -0.22 -9.10
N SER A 257 12.24 0.74 -8.30
CA SER A 257 13.68 0.96 -8.06
C SER A 257 14.32 -0.01 -7.06
N ASP A 258 13.65 -1.10 -6.69
CA ASP A 258 14.23 -2.13 -5.82
C ASP A 258 15.48 -2.77 -6.46
N ALA A 259 16.33 -3.40 -5.64
CA ALA A 259 17.53 -4.07 -6.12
C ALA A 259 17.21 -5.08 -7.23
N GLY A 260 17.85 -4.95 -8.40
CA GLY A 260 17.58 -5.73 -9.60
C GLY A 260 16.49 -5.15 -10.53
N GLY A 261 15.73 -4.14 -10.08
CA GLY A 261 14.68 -3.51 -10.91
C GLY A 261 15.20 -2.90 -12.21
N ARG A 262 16.39 -2.31 -12.18
CA ARG A 262 17.04 -1.76 -13.38
C ARG A 262 17.30 -2.83 -14.43
N GLN A 263 17.86 -3.97 -14.04
CA GLN A 263 18.17 -5.08 -14.94
C GLN A 263 16.90 -5.68 -15.57
N ILE A 264 15.82 -5.83 -14.78
CA ILE A 264 14.50 -6.26 -15.27
C ILE A 264 13.96 -5.25 -16.30
N ASN A 265 14.11 -3.96 -16.06
CA ASN A 265 13.63 -2.92 -16.97
C ASN A 265 14.42 -2.90 -18.28
N GLU A 266 15.74 -3.06 -18.24
CA GLU A 266 16.60 -3.17 -19.43
C GLU A 266 16.22 -4.41 -20.27
N LEU A 267 15.96 -5.55 -19.61
CA LEU A 267 15.47 -6.76 -20.26
C LEU A 267 14.11 -6.55 -20.92
N LEU A 268 13.16 -5.96 -20.22
CA LEU A 268 11.84 -5.64 -20.76
C LEU A 268 11.93 -4.71 -21.97
N GLU A 269 12.76 -3.67 -21.93
CA GLU A 269 12.95 -2.75 -23.06
C GLU A 269 13.47 -3.48 -24.32
N GLY A 270 14.43 -4.40 -24.14
CA GLY A 270 14.97 -5.16 -25.26
C GLY A 270 14.01 -6.20 -25.84
N GLU A 271 13.33 -6.93 -24.96
CA GLU A 271 12.55 -8.11 -25.35
C GLU A 271 11.11 -7.78 -25.79
N THR A 272 10.58 -6.60 -25.46
CA THR A 272 9.21 -6.23 -25.85
C THR A 272 9.13 -5.26 -27.03
N ALA A 273 10.26 -4.72 -27.49
CA ALA A 273 10.30 -3.69 -28.53
C ALA A 273 9.65 -4.13 -29.85
N ASP A 274 9.87 -5.37 -30.26
CA ASP A 274 9.38 -5.93 -31.51
C ASP A 274 8.17 -6.86 -31.35
N GLU A 275 7.60 -6.95 -30.15
CA GLU A 275 6.45 -7.82 -29.86
C GLU A 275 5.13 -7.11 -30.17
N PRO A 276 4.34 -7.57 -31.16
CA PRO A 276 3.15 -6.85 -31.63
C PRO A 276 2.01 -6.80 -30.59
N ASN A 277 2.01 -7.72 -29.64
CA ASN A 277 0.99 -7.84 -28.59
C ASN A 277 1.48 -7.40 -27.20
N MET A 278 2.59 -6.65 -27.14
CA MET A 278 3.16 -6.14 -25.88
C MET A 278 3.41 -4.64 -25.97
N LYS A 279 3.07 -3.91 -24.90
CA LYS A 279 3.39 -2.50 -24.75
C LYS A 279 4.02 -2.28 -23.40
N LEU A 280 5.29 -1.88 -23.39
CA LEU A 280 5.98 -1.44 -22.17
C LEU A 280 5.75 0.05 -21.93
N VAL A 281 5.36 0.42 -20.71
CA VAL A 281 5.23 1.79 -20.25
C VAL A 281 6.02 2.00 -18.97
N ALA A 282 6.68 3.16 -18.82
CA ALA A 282 7.46 3.45 -17.62
C ALA A 282 6.58 3.52 -16.36
N SER A 283 5.45 4.22 -16.47
CA SER A 283 4.42 4.33 -15.45
C SER A 283 3.13 4.85 -16.07
N LEU A 284 2.01 4.37 -15.59
CA LEU A 284 0.70 4.90 -15.98
C LEU A 284 0.19 6.01 -15.04
N GLY A 285 0.80 6.14 -13.87
CA GLY A 285 0.21 6.89 -12.77
C GLY A 285 -1.07 6.23 -12.25
N MET A 286 -1.57 6.65 -11.09
CA MET A 286 -2.65 5.95 -10.37
C MET A 286 -3.93 5.82 -11.22
N LYS A 287 -4.46 6.92 -11.74
CA LYS A 287 -5.75 6.93 -12.45
C LYS A 287 -5.75 6.05 -13.71
N ARG A 288 -4.72 6.18 -14.57
CA ARG A 288 -4.61 5.36 -15.79
C ARG A 288 -4.37 3.89 -15.46
N TYR A 289 -3.54 3.61 -14.43
CA TYR A 289 -3.28 2.25 -13.98
C TYR A 289 -4.56 1.55 -13.49
N LEU A 290 -5.31 2.18 -12.57
CA LEU A 290 -6.57 1.63 -12.06
C LEU A 290 -7.61 1.46 -13.18
N SER A 291 -7.65 2.41 -14.14
CA SER A 291 -8.51 2.30 -15.31
C SER A 291 -8.09 1.12 -16.20
N ALA A 292 -6.80 0.93 -16.41
CA ALA A 292 -6.29 -0.22 -17.15
C ALA A 292 -6.63 -1.54 -16.44
N VAL A 293 -6.43 -1.63 -15.14
CA VAL A 293 -6.83 -2.82 -14.35
C VAL A 293 -8.33 -3.07 -14.46
N LYS A 294 -9.16 -2.03 -14.31
CA LYS A 294 -10.63 -2.15 -14.36
C LYS A 294 -11.15 -2.79 -15.64
N HIS A 295 -10.52 -2.53 -16.77
CA HIS A 295 -10.94 -3.00 -18.08
C HIS A 295 -10.17 -4.25 -18.56
N ALA A 296 -9.11 -4.65 -17.85
CA ALA A 296 -8.32 -5.83 -18.15
C ALA A 296 -9.11 -7.14 -18.01
N GLN A 297 -8.65 -8.18 -18.67
CA GLN A 297 -9.11 -9.55 -18.44
C GLN A 297 -8.63 -10.04 -17.06
N PHE A 298 -7.37 -9.76 -16.74
CA PHE A 298 -6.75 -10.07 -15.45
C PHE A 298 -5.48 -9.23 -15.25
N VAL A 299 -4.97 -9.23 -14.03
CA VAL A 299 -3.63 -8.73 -13.69
C VAL A 299 -2.66 -9.90 -13.63
N LEU A 300 -1.45 -9.74 -14.15
CA LEU A 300 -0.39 -10.76 -14.18
C LEU A 300 0.88 -10.22 -13.52
N GLY A 301 1.46 -10.96 -12.60
CA GLY A 301 2.75 -10.60 -11.97
C GLY A 301 2.78 -10.81 -10.48
N ASN A 302 3.64 -10.08 -9.78
CA ASN A 302 3.86 -10.23 -8.33
C ASN A 302 3.73 -8.92 -7.55
N SER A 303 3.02 -7.93 -8.12
CA SER A 303 2.75 -6.66 -7.46
C SER A 303 1.65 -6.80 -6.40
N SER A 304 1.77 -6.03 -5.29
CA SER A 304 0.71 -5.93 -4.28
C SER A 304 -0.61 -5.41 -4.84
N SER A 305 -0.57 -4.65 -5.93
CA SER A 305 -1.76 -4.18 -6.64
C SER A 305 -2.65 -5.33 -7.13
N GLY A 306 -2.06 -6.45 -7.58
CA GLY A 306 -2.80 -7.66 -7.93
C GLY A 306 -3.54 -8.29 -6.75
N ILE A 307 -3.08 -8.05 -5.51
CA ILE A 307 -3.68 -8.62 -4.30
C ILE A 307 -4.76 -7.71 -3.71
N ILE A 308 -4.57 -6.40 -3.77
CA ILE A 308 -5.44 -5.41 -3.10
C ILE A 308 -6.39 -4.76 -4.09
N GLU A 309 -5.85 -4.17 -5.16
CA GLU A 309 -6.59 -3.28 -6.06
C GLU A 309 -7.39 -4.04 -7.13
N ALA A 310 -6.80 -5.04 -7.76
CA ALA A 310 -7.49 -5.81 -8.79
C ALA A 310 -8.74 -6.55 -8.25
N PRO A 311 -8.68 -7.22 -7.07
CA PRO A 311 -9.88 -7.80 -6.46
C PRO A 311 -10.95 -6.77 -6.12
N ALA A 312 -10.58 -5.57 -5.64
CA ALA A 312 -11.50 -4.47 -5.36
C ALA A 312 -12.24 -3.99 -6.62
N LEU A 313 -11.58 -4.03 -7.77
CA LEU A 313 -12.16 -3.72 -9.07
C LEU A 313 -12.94 -4.89 -9.68
N GLY A 314 -12.95 -6.06 -9.03
CA GLY A 314 -13.59 -7.28 -9.51
C GLY A 314 -12.85 -7.93 -10.68
N VAL A 315 -11.52 -7.76 -10.73
CA VAL A 315 -10.65 -8.29 -11.78
C VAL A 315 -9.81 -9.44 -11.21
N PRO A 316 -9.73 -10.60 -11.89
CA PRO A 316 -8.86 -11.69 -11.48
C PRO A 316 -7.38 -11.30 -11.50
N THR A 317 -6.58 -11.99 -10.69
CA THR A 317 -5.13 -11.84 -10.69
C THR A 317 -4.44 -13.18 -10.82
N VAL A 318 -3.39 -13.24 -11.63
CA VAL A 318 -2.38 -14.30 -11.63
C VAL A 318 -1.19 -13.80 -10.84
N ASN A 319 -1.02 -14.28 -9.60
CA ASN A 319 0.10 -13.95 -8.73
C ASN A 319 1.25 -14.94 -8.92
N ILE A 320 2.39 -14.45 -9.40
CA ILE A 320 3.56 -15.27 -9.73
C ILE A 320 4.51 -15.33 -8.53
N GLY A 321 4.85 -16.56 -8.12
CA GLY A 321 5.83 -16.81 -7.07
C GLY A 321 5.37 -16.37 -5.67
N ASP A 322 6.33 -16.21 -4.78
CA ASP A 322 6.14 -16.06 -3.34
C ASP A 322 6.34 -14.64 -2.79
N ARG A 323 6.65 -13.63 -3.64
CA ARG A 323 6.87 -12.24 -3.21
C ARG A 323 5.75 -11.69 -2.32
N GLN A 324 4.52 -12.17 -2.51
CA GLN A 324 3.36 -11.77 -1.71
C GLN A 324 3.02 -12.79 -0.61
N GLN A 325 3.93 -13.70 -0.28
CA GLN A 325 3.72 -14.72 0.75
C GLN A 325 3.42 -14.06 2.12
N GLY A 326 2.46 -14.64 2.84
CA GLY A 326 1.99 -14.11 4.13
C GLY A 326 0.89 -13.06 4.04
N ARG A 327 0.60 -12.51 2.85
CA ARG A 327 -0.55 -11.63 2.64
C ARG A 327 -1.82 -12.43 2.40
N ILE A 328 -2.95 -11.90 2.88
CA ILE A 328 -4.26 -12.48 2.57
C ILE A 328 -4.56 -12.24 1.10
N MET A 329 -5.04 -13.30 0.44
CA MET A 329 -5.44 -13.23 -0.95
C MET A 329 -6.95 -13.36 -1.08
N ALA A 330 -7.56 -12.53 -1.93
CA ALA A 330 -8.94 -12.68 -2.32
C ALA A 330 -9.16 -13.96 -3.15
N LYS A 331 -10.38 -14.49 -3.20
CA LYS A 331 -10.73 -15.68 -4.00
C LYS A 331 -10.54 -15.53 -5.51
N SER A 332 -10.37 -14.30 -5.99
CA SER A 332 -10.05 -13.98 -7.39
C SER A 332 -8.56 -13.99 -7.71
N VAL A 333 -7.69 -14.26 -6.73
CA VAL A 333 -6.24 -14.35 -6.90
C VAL A 333 -5.86 -15.81 -7.11
N ILE A 334 -5.19 -16.09 -8.22
CA ILE A 334 -4.71 -17.40 -8.65
C ILE A 334 -3.18 -17.39 -8.52
N GLY A 335 -2.64 -18.16 -7.58
CA GLY A 335 -1.19 -18.32 -7.42
C GLY A 335 -0.61 -19.30 -8.43
N CYS A 336 0.61 -19.06 -8.90
CA CYS A 336 1.37 -20.00 -9.72
C CYS A 336 2.87 -19.89 -9.47
N GLU A 337 3.57 -20.98 -9.75
CA GLU A 337 5.04 -20.99 -9.78
C GLU A 337 5.57 -20.12 -10.93
N PRO A 338 6.80 -19.56 -10.80
CA PRO A 338 7.41 -18.72 -11.81
C PRO A 338 7.97 -19.53 -13.00
N GLU A 339 7.15 -20.40 -13.54
CA GLU A 339 7.45 -21.27 -14.70
C GLU A 339 6.43 -21.02 -15.81
N ARG A 340 6.89 -21.00 -17.06
CA ARG A 340 6.06 -20.76 -18.26
C ARG A 340 4.77 -21.56 -18.28
N SER A 341 4.85 -22.88 -18.06
CA SER A 341 3.70 -23.77 -18.12
C SER A 341 2.67 -23.49 -17.03
N ALA A 342 3.13 -23.19 -15.81
CA ALA A 342 2.28 -22.83 -14.68
C ALA A 342 1.59 -21.48 -14.91
N MET A 343 2.31 -20.49 -15.43
CA MET A 343 1.75 -19.17 -15.77
C MET A 343 0.69 -19.28 -16.87
N ILE A 344 0.92 -20.07 -17.94
CA ILE A 344 -0.09 -20.27 -19.00
C ILE A 344 -1.36 -20.91 -18.43
N ALA A 345 -1.24 -21.95 -17.60
CA ALA A 345 -2.38 -22.59 -16.97
C ALA A 345 -3.15 -21.64 -16.05
N ALA A 346 -2.44 -20.79 -15.30
CA ALA A 346 -3.05 -19.77 -14.44
C ALA A 346 -3.73 -18.65 -15.25
N MET A 347 -3.15 -18.19 -16.35
CA MET A 347 -3.78 -17.25 -17.29
C MET A 347 -5.10 -17.81 -17.84
N ASP A 348 -5.14 -19.10 -18.22
CA ASP A 348 -6.36 -19.74 -18.69
C ASP A 348 -7.44 -19.79 -17.60
N GLN A 349 -7.05 -20.03 -16.34
CA GLN A 349 -7.99 -19.99 -15.22
C GLN A 349 -8.52 -18.57 -15.00
N ALA A 350 -7.64 -17.56 -15.05
CA ALA A 350 -7.99 -16.16 -14.89
C ALA A 350 -8.96 -15.69 -15.98
N LEU A 351 -8.75 -16.08 -17.23
CA LEU A 351 -9.66 -15.77 -18.34
C LEU A 351 -11.04 -16.37 -18.13
N ARG A 352 -11.11 -17.67 -17.81
CA ARG A 352 -12.41 -18.31 -17.49
C ARG A 352 -13.12 -17.63 -16.32
N LEU A 353 -12.39 -17.22 -15.30
CA LEU A 353 -12.95 -16.48 -14.18
C LEU A 353 -13.43 -15.08 -14.60
N SER A 354 -12.66 -14.37 -15.42
CA SER A 354 -13.02 -13.06 -15.97
C SER A 354 -14.31 -13.11 -16.79
N GLU A 355 -14.44 -14.08 -17.68
CA GLU A 355 -15.67 -14.30 -18.47
C GLU A 355 -16.88 -14.54 -17.55
N ARG A 356 -16.74 -15.38 -16.54
CA ARG A 356 -17.81 -15.65 -15.56
C ARG A 356 -18.20 -14.39 -14.78
N ILE A 357 -17.23 -13.60 -14.34
CA ILE A 357 -17.49 -12.33 -13.63
C ILE A 357 -18.23 -11.32 -14.52
N ARG A 358 -17.95 -11.31 -15.82
CA ARG A 358 -18.62 -10.40 -16.77
C ARG A 358 -20.10 -10.72 -16.96
N VAL A 359 -20.46 -12.00 -16.99
CA VAL A 359 -21.85 -12.44 -17.25
C VAL A 359 -22.65 -12.67 -15.97
N ASP A 360 -22.02 -13.06 -14.87
CA ASP A 360 -22.66 -13.33 -13.58
C ASP A 360 -22.49 -12.17 -12.61
N ARG A 361 -23.53 -11.31 -12.53
CA ARG A 361 -23.56 -10.17 -11.62
C ARG A 361 -23.48 -10.61 -10.13
N GLN A 362 -24.08 -11.74 -9.79
CA GLN A 362 -24.07 -12.23 -8.39
C GLN A 362 -22.67 -12.70 -7.99
N LEU A 363 -21.97 -13.41 -8.89
CA LEU A 363 -20.58 -13.79 -8.67
C LEU A 363 -19.68 -12.56 -8.47
N ARG A 364 -19.84 -11.55 -9.34
CA ARG A 364 -19.08 -10.29 -9.24
C ARG A 364 -19.27 -9.62 -7.88
N GLU A 365 -20.52 -9.45 -7.46
CA GLU A 365 -20.84 -8.81 -6.19
C GLU A 365 -20.33 -9.64 -5.01
N ARG A 366 -20.48 -10.95 -5.04
CA ARG A 366 -19.96 -11.84 -4.00
C ARG A 366 -18.43 -11.72 -3.87
N LEU A 367 -17.68 -11.76 -4.97
CA LEU A 367 -16.22 -11.62 -4.93
C LEU A 367 -15.77 -10.24 -4.40
N ARG A 368 -16.56 -9.20 -4.68
CA ARG A 368 -16.30 -7.86 -4.17
C ARG A 368 -16.54 -7.77 -2.65
N VAL A 369 -17.65 -8.32 -2.16
CA VAL A 369 -17.99 -8.33 -0.74
C VAL A 369 -17.05 -9.22 0.06
N GLU A 370 -16.60 -10.33 -0.51
CA GLU A 370 -15.63 -11.24 0.09
C GLU A 370 -14.17 -10.78 -0.04
N ASN A 371 -13.93 -9.56 -0.54
CA ASN A 371 -12.59 -8.98 -0.57
C ASN A 371 -12.10 -8.77 0.87
N PRO A 372 -11.00 -9.42 1.28
CA PRO A 372 -10.51 -9.33 2.66
C PRO A 372 -10.09 -7.91 3.06
N TYR A 373 -9.81 -7.03 2.09
CA TYR A 373 -9.38 -5.65 2.29
C TYR A 373 -10.54 -4.65 2.35
N GLY A 374 -11.80 -5.12 2.39
CA GLY A 374 -12.97 -4.29 2.66
C GLY A 374 -13.75 -3.85 1.43
N ASP A 375 -14.71 -2.98 1.68
CA ASP A 375 -15.79 -2.59 0.78
C ASP A 375 -15.70 -1.15 0.25
N GLY A 376 -14.63 -0.43 0.58
CA GLY A 376 -14.41 0.96 0.14
C GLY A 376 -15.03 2.03 1.06
N HIS A 377 -15.47 1.68 2.27
CA HIS A 377 -15.99 2.61 3.28
C HIS A 377 -15.05 2.77 4.49
N THR A 378 -13.75 2.65 4.29
CA THR A 378 -12.74 2.57 5.34
C THR A 378 -12.67 3.87 6.16
N SER A 379 -12.57 5.02 5.50
CA SER A 379 -12.48 6.32 6.20
C SER A 379 -13.75 6.63 6.99
N GLU A 380 -14.92 6.21 6.52
CA GLU A 380 -16.19 6.37 7.25
C GLU A 380 -16.19 5.54 8.53
N LYS A 381 -15.74 4.29 8.48
CA LYS A 381 -15.59 3.42 9.65
C LYS A 381 -14.59 3.99 10.66
N ILE A 382 -13.46 4.52 10.19
CA ILE A 382 -12.47 5.20 11.04
C ILE A 382 -13.09 6.42 11.71
N MET A 383 -13.78 7.28 10.96
CA MET A 383 -14.45 8.49 11.51
C MET A 383 -15.43 8.14 12.61
N ALA A 384 -16.27 7.11 12.43
CA ALA A 384 -17.22 6.66 13.42
C ALA A 384 -16.57 6.24 14.75
N VAL A 385 -15.38 5.64 14.70
CA VAL A 385 -14.59 5.30 15.88
C VAL A 385 -13.98 6.57 16.49
N LEU A 386 -13.37 7.42 15.67
CA LEU A 386 -12.74 8.67 16.16
C LEU A 386 -13.74 9.57 16.88
N GLU A 387 -14.98 9.69 16.38
CA GLU A 387 -16.05 10.45 17.03
C GLU A 387 -16.35 9.96 18.44
N GLN A 388 -16.26 8.65 18.71
CA GLN A 388 -16.47 8.11 20.06
C GLN A 388 -15.34 8.53 21.00
N TYR A 389 -14.09 8.43 20.55
CA TYR A 389 -12.93 8.77 21.38
C TYR A 389 -12.74 10.28 21.56
N MET A 390 -13.09 11.08 20.55
CA MET A 390 -13.00 12.54 20.63
C MET A 390 -14.08 13.16 21.55
N LYS A 391 -15.14 12.43 21.91
CA LYS A 391 -16.12 12.85 22.93
C LYS A 391 -15.62 12.68 24.36
N LEU A 392 -14.59 11.88 24.59
CA LEU A 392 -13.97 11.71 25.91
C LEU A 392 -13.20 12.98 26.28
N ASP A 393 -13.25 13.39 27.55
CA ASP A 393 -12.45 14.53 28.01
C ASP A 393 -10.95 14.29 27.76
N ARG A 394 -10.49 13.09 28.05
CA ARG A 394 -9.13 12.62 27.81
C ARG A 394 -9.13 11.11 27.54
N ILE A 395 -8.27 10.65 26.61
CA ILE A 395 -8.00 9.23 26.41
C ILE A 395 -7.07 8.75 27.54
N ASP A 396 -7.48 7.73 28.29
CA ASP A 396 -6.63 7.12 29.32
C ASP A 396 -5.59 6.19 28.67
N LEU A 397 -4.33 6.62 28.68
CA LEU A 397 -3.21 5.89 28.10
C LEU A 397 -2.76 4.67 28.91
N LYS A 398 -3.38 4.37 30.04
CA LYS A 398 -3.07 3.16 30.82
C LYS A 398 -3.57 1.93 30.06
N LYS A 399 -2.67 1.30 29.31
CA LYS A 399 -2.94 0.05 28.62
C LYS A 399 -2.68 -1.13 29.55
N LYS A 400 -3.64 -2.06 29.62
CA LYS A 400 -3.40 -3.40 30.15
C LYS A 400 -3.00 -4.30 29.01
N PHE A 401 -2.06 -5.22 29.25
CA PHE A 401 -1.78 -6.28 28.32
C PHE A 401 -3.01 -7.21 28.26
N TYR A 402 -3.47 -7.52 27.06
CA TYR A 402 -4.59 -8.43 26.87
C TYR A 402 -4.06 -9.86 26.72
N ASP A 403 -4.32 -10.68 27.73
CA ASP A 403 -4.00 -12.10 27.69
C ASP A 403 -5.08 -12.85 26.90
N LEU A 404 -4.65 -13.70 25.97
CA LEU A 404 -5.58 -14.55 25.25
C LEU A 404 -6.30 -15.50 26.20
N PRO A 405 -7.58 -15.89 25.92
CA PRO A 405 -8.38 -16.71 26.86
C PRO A 405 -7.68 -17.99 27.34
N ASP A 406 -6.89 -18.63 26.49
CA ASP A 406 -6.16 -19.85 26.82
C ASP A 406 -5.00 -19.62 27.82
N LEU A 407 -4.56 -18.37 28.02
CA LEU A 407 -3.51 -17.98 28.97
C LEU A 407 -4.09 -17.45 30.30
N GLN A 408 -5.39 -17.15 30.35
CA GLN A 408 -6.04 -16.61 31.55
C GLN A 408 -6.27 -17.66 32.65
N HIS A 409 -6.02 -18.95 32.40
CA HIS A 409 -6.23 -20.07 33.30
C HIS A 409 -4.92 -20.70 33.82
N GLN A 410 -3.77 -20.04 33.63
CA GLN A 410 -2.49 -20.39 34.24
C GLN A 410 -2.12 -19.41 35.36
#